data_c3ae72f567919588a3693128f36039fb
#
_entry.id   c3ae72f567919588a3693128f36039fb
#
_cell.length_a   1.000
_cell.length_b   1.000
_cell.length_c   1.000
_cell.angle_alpha   90.00
_cell.angle_beta   90.00
_cell.angle_gamma   90.00
#
_symmetry.space_group_name_H-M   'P 1'
#
loop_
_entity.id
_entity.type
_entity.pdbx_description
1 polymer ?
#
loop_
_entity_poly.entity_id
_entity_poly.type
_entity_poly.pdbx_seq_one_letter_code
_entity_poly.pdbx_strand_id
1 'polypeptide(L)'
;MAKLPRDTNSQTQGNRGRLPTERKLVKGEPSPIEVREIASSLSASAWQREHVRDTQRGQLWTRIACLRVYPVRDELPGPETWLIIRKDEADNTRKYQFSNTAKEPPFSRLAYMSHSRYWIERAIQDAKGEAGLDEYQVRGWRGWHHHMTMVLLAMLFLLELQQDWKSKAPLLTLRDVKEILEVTLPKRQFSPDEILLHIEQKHRARDSARRSHHRRRQEEMP
;
A
#
# COMPACT_ATOMS: atom_id res chain seq x y z
N MET A 1 3.23 -20.43 5.92
CA MET A 1 4.20 -21.53 6.17
C MET A 1 5.33 -21.44 5.18
N ALA A 2 6.54 -21.82 5.55
CA ALA A 2 7.70 -21.80 4.67
C ALA A 2 8.57 -23.02 4.97
N LYS A 3 9.28 -23.52 3.94
CA LYS A 3 10.32 -24.53 4.07
C LYS A 3 11.69 -23.89 3.91
N LEU A 4 12.65 -24.27 4.75
CA LEU A 4 14.04 -23.92 4.51
C LEU A 4 14.58 -24.72 3.33
N PRO A 5 15.49 -24.16 2.51
CA PRO A 5 16.06 -24.87 1.40
C PRO A 5 16.85 -26.09 1.91
N ARG A 6 16.48 -27.25 1.46
CA ARG A 6 17.33 -28.43 1.42
C ARG A 6 17.42 -28.80 -0.06
N ASP A 7 18.52 -29.47 -0.45
CA ASP A 7 18.67 -30.02 -1.79
C ASP A 7 17.46 -30.92 -2.09
N THR A 8 16.42 -30.31 -2.64
CA THR A 8 15.25 -31.01 -3.12
C THR A 8 15.62 -31.62 -4.45
N ASN A 9 16.18 -32.82 -4.41
CA ASN A 9 16.17 -33.68 -5.57
C ASN A 9 14.70 -33.85 -5.99
N SER A 10 14.36 -33.16 -7.05
CA SER A 10 13.11 -33.31 -7.74
C SER A 10 12.90 -34.79 -8.03
N GLN A 11 11.81 -35.34 -7.48
CA GLN A 11 11.08 -36.47 -8.01
C GLN A 11 11.89 -37.47 -8.86
N THR A 12 12.48 -38.48 -8.26
CA THR A 12 12.75 -39.70 -8.95
C THR A 12 11.42 -40.37 -9.22
N GLN A 13 10.89 -40.16 -10.42
CA GLN A 13 9.78 -40.90 -10.95
C GLN A 13 10.22 -42.37 -11.10
N GLY A 14 9.53 -43.26 -10.40
CA GLY A 14 9.58 -44.69 -10.74
C GLY A 14 9.13 -44.88 -12.18
N ASN A 15 9.92 -45.63 -12.97
CA ASN A 15 9.77 -45.82 -14.42
C ASN A 15 8.54 -46.65 -14.84
N ARG A 16 7.53 -46.88 -14.00
CA ARG A 16 6.34 -47.66 -14.31
C ARG A 16 5.07 -47.03 -13.73
N GLY A 17 4.18 -46.59 -14.58
CA GLY A 17 2.85 -46.12 -14.22
C GLY A 17 2.41 -44.83 -14.92
N ARG A 18 1.09 -44.54 -14.88
CA ARG A 18 0.50 -43.30 -15.35
C ARG A 18 1.06 -42.14 -14.50
N LEU A 19 1.50 -41.08 -15.14
CA LEU A 19 1.95 -39.86 -14.44
C LEU A 19 0.85 -39.39 -13.49
N PRO A 20 1.18 -39.09 -12.21
CA PRO A 20 0.18 -38.58 -11.29
C PRO A 20 -0.37 -37.25 -11.80
N THR A 21 -1.67 -37.11 -11.81
CA THR A 21 -2.39 -35.89 -12.24
C THR A 21 -2.23 -34.76 -11.25
N GLU A 22 -1.91 -35.06 -9.99
CA GLU A 22 -1.71 -34.12 -8.90
C GLU A 22 -0.28 -34.22 -8.37
N ARG A 23 0.34 -33.06 -8.12
CA ARG A 23 1.63 -33.00 -7.45
C ARG A 23 1.45 -33.33 -5.97
N LYS A 24 2.26 -34.24 -5.44
CA LYS A 24 2.28 -34.61 -4.02
C LYS A 24 3.69 -34.50 -3.47
N LEU A 25 3.82 -34.19 -2.20
CA LEU A 25 5.11 -34.23 -1.51
C LEU A 25 5.66 -35.66 -1.48
N VAL A 26 6.97 -35.79 -1.65
CA VAL A 26 7.66 -37.09 -1.51
C VAL A 26 7.58 -37.54 -0.05
N LYS A 27 7.33 -38.84 0.18
CA LYS A 27 7.35 -39.41 1.54
C LYS A 27 8.70 -39.18 2.21
N GLY A 28 8.68 -38.66 3.45
CA GLY A 28 9.88 -38.38 4.23
C GLY A 28 10.36 -36.91 4.16
N GLU A 29 9.73 -36.07 3.36
CA GLU A 29 10.00 -34.64 3.40
C GLU A 29 9.55 -34.00 4.73
N PRO A 30 10.34 -33.09 5.31
CA PRO A 30 9.99 -32.45 6.57
C PRO A 30 8.72 -31.62 6.42
N SER A 31 7.90 -31.61 7.45
CA SER A 31 6.70 -30.77 7.51
C SER A 31 7.04 -29.30 7.35
N PRO A 32 6.14 -28.49 6.76
CA PRO A 32 6.29 -27.05 6.69
C PRO A 32 6.40 -26.44 8.09
N ILE A 33 7.30 -25.47 8.25
CA ILE A 33 7.52 -24.75 9.51
C ILE A 33 6.82 -23.40 9.43
N GLU A 34 6.21 -22.96 10.51
CA GLU A 34 5.64 -21.62 10.57
C GLU A 34 6.73 -20.55 10.51
N VAL A 35 6.46 -19.45 9.78
CA VAL A 35 7.39 -18.34 9.66
C VAL A 35 7.74 -17.72 11.02
N ARG A 36 6.82 -17.77 11.98
CA ARG A 36 7.08 -17.31 13.37
C ARG A 36 8.11 -18.14 14.09
N GLU A 37 8.09 -19.44 13.89
CA GLU A 37 9.06 -20.37 14.47
C GLU A 37 10.43 -20.16 13.85
N ILE A 38 10.50 -20.01 12.51
CA ILE A 38 11.73 -19.65 11.80
C ILE A 38 12.31 -18.36 12.40
N ALA A 39 11.49 -17.31 12.54
CA ALA A 39 11.93 -16.02 13.08
C ALA A 39 12.42 -16.12 14.54
N SER A 40 11.87 -17.04 15.31
CA SER A 40 12.25 -17.25 16.71
C SER A 40 13.52 -18.09 16.88
N SER A 41 13.85 -18.95 15.90
CA SER A 41 15.05 -19.77 15.90
C SER A 41 16.29 -19.05 15.36
N LEU A 42 16.14 -17.82 14.79
CA LEU A 42 17.25 -17.07 14.23
C LEU A 42 18.20 -16.58 15.32
N SER A 43 19.50 -16.78 15.09
CA SER A 43 20.57 -16.21 15.93
C SER A 43 20.58 -14.69 15.84
N ALA A 44 21.15 -14.04 16.85
CA ALA A 44 21.30 -12.57 16.85
C ALA A 44 22.12 -12.06 15.65
N SER A 45 23.08 -12.85 15.17
CA SER A 45 23.92 -12.54 14.01
C SER A 45 23.18 -12.53 12.68
N ALA A 46 21.99 -13.15 12.59
CA ALA A 46 21.17 -13.14 11.37
C ALA A 46 20.43 -11.82 11.17
N TRP A 47 20.42 -10.96 12.18
CA TRP A 47 19.73 -9.68 12.15
C TRP A 47 20.69 -8.53 11.85
N GLN A 48 20.39 -7.77 10.80
CA GLN A 48 21.09 -6.53 10.48
C GLN A 48 20.20 -5.32 10.80
N ARG A 49 20.83 -4.25 11.28
CA ARG A 49 20.14 -2.99 11.56
C ARG A 49 20.29 -2.08 10.35
N GLU A 50 19.15 -1.66 9.79
CA GLU A 50 19.11 -0.84 8.58
C GLU A 50 18.34 0.47 8.83
N HIS A 51 18.89 1.58 8.33
CA HIS A 51 18.18 2.85 8.28
C HIS A 51 17.19 2.83 7.10
N VAL A 52 15.92 3.10 7.38
CA VAL A 52 14.86 3.06 6.36
C VAL A 52 14.62 4.43 5.76
N ARG A 53 14.43 5.43 6.61
CA ARG A 53 14.16 6.83 6.22
C ARG A 53 14.18 7.76 7.43
N ASP A 54 14.26 9.05 7.14
CA ASP A 54 13.95 10.09 8.10
C ASP A 54 12.45 10.36 8.17
N THR A 55 11.94 10.70 9.34
CA THR A 55 10.56 11.05 9.61
C THR A 55 10.50 12.29 10.47
N GLN A 56 9.35 12.93 10.56
CA GLN A 56 9.14 14.09 11.47
C GLN A 56 9.40 13.75 12.95
N ARG A 57 9.33 12.47 13.33
CA ARG A 57 9.57 11.98 14.69
C ARG A 57 10.99 11.46 14.91
N GLY A 58 11.89 11.66 13.93
CA GLY A 58 13.25 11.16 13.95
C GLY A 58 13.51 10.06 12.92
N GLN A 59 14.64 9.40 13.02
CA GLN A 59 15.05 8.36 12.09
C GLN A 59 14.30 7.06 12.33
N LEU A 60 13.81 6.45 11.27
CA LEU A 60 13.20 5.11 11.31
C LEU A 60 14.27 4.04 11.06
N TRP A 61 14.51 3.25 12.08
CA TRP A 61 15.40 2.09 12.03
C TRP A 61 14.62 0.79 12.11
N THR A 62 15.08 -0.21 11.42
CA THR A 62 14.52 -1.56 11.48
C THR A 62 15.63 -2.60 11.61
N ARG A 63 15.33 -3.70 12.28
CA ARG A 63 16.14 -4.91 12.22
C ARG A 63 15.54 -5.84 11.20
N ILE A 64 16.37 -6.33 10.28
CA ILE A 64 15.94 -7.18 9.18
C ILE A 64 16.76 -8.47 9.16
N ALA A 65 16.09 -9.59 8.95
CA ALA A 65 16.71 -10.88 8.64
C ALA A 65 16.12 -11.41 7.33
N CYS A 66 16.97 -11.93 6.46
CA CYS A 66 16.57 -12.41 5.15
C CYS A 66 17.05 -13.84 4.94
N LEU A 67 16.16 -14.70 4.48
CA LEU A 67 16.39 -16.13 4.30
C LEU A 67 15.84 -16.58 2.95
N ARG A 68 16.50 -17.54 2.32
CA ARG A 68 15.95 -18.26 1.17
C ARG A 68 15.05 -19.37 1.66
N VAL A 69 13.82 -19.41 1.17
CA VAL A 69 12.79 -20.38 1.60
C VAL A 69 11.92 -20.80 0.41
N TYR A 70 11.25 -21.94 0.58
CA TYR A 70 10.18 -22.39 -0.31
C TYR A 70 8.83 -22.12 0.37
N PRO A 71 8.05 -21.10 -0.05
CA PRO A 71 6.72 -20.87 0.50
C PRO A 71 5.84 -22.08 0.20
N VAL A 72 5.09 -22.56 1.19
CA VAL A 72 4.18 -23.70 1.03
C VAL A 72 2.77 -23.19 0.87
N ARG A 73 2.13 -23.61 -0.21
CA ARG A 73 0.73 -23.38 -0.50
C ARG A 73 0.09 -24.71 -0.89
N ASP A 74 -1.08 -24.99 -0.34
CA ASP A 74 -1.81 -26.25 -0.56
C ASP A 74 -0.92 -27.50 -0.37
N GLU A 75 -0.16 -27.50 0.73
CA GLU A 75 0.81 -28.54 1.12
C GLU A 75 2.00 -28.71 0.17
N LEU A 76 2.10 -27.96 -0.91
CA LEU A 76 3.18 -28.04 -1.89
C LEU A 76 4.14 -26.85 -1.80
N PRO A 77 5.46 -27.08 -1.94
CA PRO A 77 6.43 -26.01 -2.01
C PRO A 77 6.31 -25.24 -3.33
N GLY A 78 6.27 -23.92 -3.22
CA GLY A 78 6.38 -23.02 -4.35
C GLY A 78 7.84 -22.81 -4.80
N PRO A 79 8.09 -21.88 -5.73
CA PRO A 79 9.45 -21.52 -6.13
C PRO A 79 10.22 -20.91 -4.97
N GLU A 80 11.54 -21.11 -4.99
CA GLU A 80 12.44 -20.51 -4.02
C GLU A 80 12.33 -18.99 -4.01
N THR A 81 12.18 -18.39 -2.83
CA THR A 81 11.96 -16.96 -2.67
C THR A 81 12.68 -16.43 -1.40
N TRP A 82 12.80 -15.12 -1.30
CA TRP A 82 13.26 -14.49 -0.06
C TRP A 82 12.13 -14.40 0.96
N LEU A 83 12.36 -14.88 2.17
CA LEU A 83 11.60 -14.52 3.34
C LEU A 83 12.32 -13.36 4.02
N ILE A 84 11.65 -12.20 4.04
CA ILE A 84 12.11 -11.01 4.72
C ILE A 84 11.36 -10.92 6.05
N ILE A 85 12.10 -10.95 7.13
CA ILE A 85 11.58 -10.78 8.49
C ILE A 85 12.10 -9.45 8.99
N ARG A 86 11.22 -8.54 9.31
CA ARG A 86 11.61 -7.26 9.89
C ARG A 86 11.03 -7.09 11.29
N LYS A 87 11.76 -6.37 12.10
CA LYS A 87 11.38 -5.97 13.45
C LYS A 87 11.57 -4.46 13.56
N ASP A 88 10.48 -3.73 13.60
CA ASP A 88 10.52 -2.28 13.71
C ASP A 88 10.88 -1.90 15.15
N GLU A 89 11.87 -1.01 15.32
CA GLU A 89 12.37 -0.64 16.66
C GLU A 89 11.35 0.19 17.45
N ALA A 90 10.42 0.87 16.76
CA ALA A 90 9.44 1.74 17.39
C ALA A 90 8.33 1.00 18.14
N ASP A 91 7.85 -0.12 17.60
CA ASP A 91 6.71 -0.87 18.14
C ASP A 91 7.03 -2.33 18.46
N ASN A 92 8.27 -2.75 18.21
CA ASN A 92 8.77 -4.11 18.44
C ASN A 92 7.97 -5.19 17.69
N THR A 93 7.14 -4.82 16.71
CA THR A 93 6.35 -5.75 15.92
C THR A 93 7.19 -6.48 14.88
N ARG A 94 6.90 -7.77 14.67
CA ARG A 94 7.51 -8.55 13.61
C ARG A 94 6.57 -8.57 12.39
N LYS A 95 7.12 -8.28 11.22
CA LYS A 95 6.42 -8.35 9.93
C LYS A 95 7.14 -9.31 9.00
N TYR A 96 6.37 -10.06 8.23
CA TYR A 96 6.87 -11.13 7.37
C TYR A 96 6.43 -10.85 5.93
N GLN A 97 7.35 -10.98 4.99
CA GLN A 97 7.10 -10.74 3.58
C GLN A 97 7.88 -11.72 2.72
N PHE A 98 7.32 -12.11 1.59
CA PHE A 98 8.05 -12.83 0.55
C PHE A 98 8.45 -11.87 -0.57
N SER A 99 9.63 -12.10 -1.16
CA SER A 99 10.11 -11.34 -2.30
C SER A 99 10.73 -12.28 -3.34
N ASN A 100 10.37 -12.07 -4.58
CA ASN A 100 10.88 -12.80 -5.75
C ASN A 100 12.10 -12.12 -6.40
N THR A 101 12.78 -11.23 -5.67
CA THR A 101 13.96 -10.54 -6.18
C THR A 101 15.12 -11.53 -6.46
N ALA A 102 16.13 -11.06 -7.20
CA ALA A 102 17.31 -11.84 -7.57
C ALA A 102 17.97 -12.56 -6.39
N LYS A 103 18.83 -13.54 -6.66
CA LYS A 103 19.43 -14.38 -5.61
C LYS A 103 20.32 -13.61 -4.63
N GLU A 104 20.94 -12.52 -5.05
CA GLU A 104 21.90 -11.74 -4.25
C GLU A 104 21.60 -10.23 -4.29
N PRO A 105 20.46 -9.79 -3.74
CA PRO A 105 20.19 -8.36 -3.65
C PRO A 105 20.95 -7.75 -2.47
N PRO A 106 21.36 -6.49 -2.52
CA PRO A 106 21.86 -5.77 -1.36
C PRO A 106 20.82 -5.78 -0.22
N PHE A 107 21.27 -5.95 1.01
CA PHE A 107 20.39 -5.98 2.19
C PHE A 107 19.57 -4.70 2.34
N SER A 108 20.19 -3.55 2.09
CA SER A 108 19.52 -2.25 2.06
C SER A 108 18.35 -2.20 1.08
N ARG A 109 18.49 -2.87 -0.08
CA ARG A 109 17.42 -3.00 -1.07
C ARG A 109 16.23 -3.79 -0.52
N LEU A 110 16.48 -4.91 0.15
CA LEU A 110 15.43 -5.72 0.76
C LEU A 110 14.74 -4.96 1.90
N ALA A 111 15.50 -4.24 2.73
CA ALA A 111 14.97 -3.38 3.78
C ALA A 111 14.06 -2.29 3.19
N TYR A 112 14.52 -1.58 2.18
CA TYR A 112 13.71 -0.56 1.48
C TYR A 112 12.41 -1.15 0.91
N MET A 113 12.51 -2.25 0.16
CA MET A 113 11.34 -2.91 -0.44
C MET A 113 10.33 -3.39 0.61
N SER A 114 10.80 -3.85 1.77
CA SER A 114 9.93 -4.29 2.85
C SER A 114 9.08 -3.18 3.46
N HIS A 115 9.46 -1.91 3.25
CA HIS A 115 8.74 -0.73 3.71
C HIS A 115 8.00 0.01 2.59
N SER A 116 8.13 -0.42 1.33
CA SER A 116 7.53 0.29 0.18
C SER A 116 6.00 0.35 0.23
N ARG A 117 5.34 -0.65 0.84
CA ARG A 117 3.90 -0.64 1.06
C ARG A 117 3.42 0.59 1.84
N TYR A 118 4.22 1.07 2.79
CA TYR A 118 3.89 2.29 3.52
C TYR A 118 3.65 3.49 2.59
N TRP A 119 4.42 3.62 1.51
CA TRP A 119 4.28 4.74 0.58
C TRP A 119 2.97 4.71 -0.18
N ILE A 120 2.47 3.50 -0.50
CA ILE A 120 1.16 3.34 -1.14
C ILE A 120 0.04 3.74 -0.17
N GLU A 121 0.11 3.24 1.06
CA GLU A 121 -0.86 3.57 2.11
C GLU A 121 -0.83 5.07 2.42
N ARG A 122 0.36 5.67 2.49
CA ARG A 122 0.54 7.11 2.70
C ARG A 122 -0.01 7.92 1.53
N ALA A 123 0.29 7.55 0.29
CA ALA A 123 -0.23 8.24 -0.89
C ALA A 123 -1.77 8.22 -0.96
N ILE A 124 -2.40 7.09 -0.61
CA ILE A 124 -3.86 6.99 -0.52
C ILE A 124 -4.40 7.88 0.61
N GLN A 125 -3.74 7.91 1.77
CA GLN A 125 -4.13 8.76 2.89
C GLN A 125 -4.03 10.24 2.53
N ASP A 126 -2.92 10.66 1.91
CA ASP A 126 -2.71 12.02 1.45
C ASP A 126 -3.73 12.41 0.35
N ALA A 127 -4.02 11.48 -0.59
CA ALA A 127 -5.03 11.72 -1.61
C ALA A 127 -6.42 11.93 -1.01
N LYS A 128 -6.78 11.21 0.05
CA LYS A 128 -8.03 11.43 0.79
C LYS A 128 -8.05 12.74 1.54
N GLY A 129 -7.01 13.03 2.33
CA GLY A 129 -6.94 14.21 3.19
C GLY A 129 -6.73 15.51 2.42
N GLU A 130 -5.89 15.48 1.36
CA GLU A 130 -5.43 16.71 0.72
C GLU A 130 -6.04 16.95 -0.67
N ALA A 131 -6.47 15.90 -1.38
CA ALA A 131 -7.00 15.99 -2.74
C ALA A 131 -8.45 15.50 -2.90
N GLY A 132 -9.13 15.11 -1.82
CA GLY A 132 -10.54 14.74 -1.82
C GLY A 132 -10.87 13.41 -2.51
N LEU A 133 -9.96 12.42 -2.44
CA LEU A 133 -10.18 11.10 -3.06
C LEU A 133 -11.47 10.41 -2.59
N ASP A 134 -11.87 10.60 -1.33
CA ASP A 134 -13.07 10.00 -0.72
C ASP A 134 -14.30 10.92 -0.74
N GLU A 135 -14.20 12.11 -1.29
CA GLU A 135 -15.31 13.05 -1.40
C GLU A 135 -16.21 12.78 -2.64
N TYR A 136 -15.99 11.66 -3.33
CA TYR A 136 -16.77 11.29 -4.50
C TYR A 136 -18.23 10.95 -4.15
N GLN A 137 -19.19 11.68 -4.73
CA GLN A 137 -20.61 11.52 -4.47
C GLN A 137 -21.45 11.10 -5.71
N VAL A 138 -20.83 11.07 -6.89
CA VAL A 138 -21.53 10.79 -8.15
C VAL A 138 -21.44 9.32 -8.51
N ARG A 139 -22.57 8.67 -8.86
CA ARG A 139 -22.63 7.23 -9.16
C ARG A 139 -22.23 6.83 -10.57
N GLY A 140 -22.10 7.80 -11.49
CA GLY A 140 -21.83 7.53 -12.89
C GLY A 140 -20.38 7.22 -13.19
N TRP A 141 -20.11 6.23 -14.07
CA TRP A 141 -18.76 5.81 -14.48
C TRP A 141 -17.89 6.98 -14.97
N ARG A 142 -18.45 7.85 -15.85
CA ARG A 142 -17.72 9.02 -16.36
C ARG A 142 -17.36 10.00 -15.24
N GLY A 143 -18.29 10.26 -14.32
CA GLY A 143 -18.05 11.13 -13.17
C GLY A 143 -16.98 10.59 -12.26
N TRP A 144 -16.98 9.29 -12.01
CA TRP A 144 -15.94 8.63 -11.22
C TRP A 144 -14.55 8.77 -11.88
N HIS A 145 -14.42 8.47 -13.17
CA HIS A 145 -13.14 8.66 -13.88
C HIS A 145 -12.67 10.10 -13.88
N HIS A 146 -13.57 11.07 -14.10
CA HIS A 146 -13.22 12.48 -14.06
C HIS A 146 -12.70 12.88 -12.67
N HIS A 147 -13.42 12.49 -11.60
CA HIS A 147 -13.00 12.77 -10.23
C HIS A 147 -11.63 12.14 -9.91
N MET A 148 -11.44 10.86 -10.20
CA MET A 148 -10.16 10.17 -9.97
C MET A 148 -9.01 10.82 -10.74
N THR A 149 -9.23 11.22 -12.01
CA THR A 149 -8.23 11.91 -12.82
C THR A 149 -7.83 13.24 -12.18
N MET A 150 -8.82 14.04 -11.73
CA MET A 150 -8.55 15.33 -11.09
C MET A 150 -7.80 15.16 -9.76
N VAL A 151 -8.15 14.16 -8.97
CA VAL A 151 -7.43 13.83 -7.72
C VAL A 151 -5.99 13.44 -8.00
N LEU A 152 -5.74 12.60 -9.01
CA LEU A 152 -4.38 12.19 -9.38
C LEU A 152 -3.55 13.36 -9.90
N LEU A 153 -4.13 14.26 -10.68
CA LEU A 153 -3.47 15.48 -11.16
C LEU A 153 -3.15 16.43 -10.01
N ALA A 154 -4.08 16.63 -9.07
CA ALA A 154 -3.83 17.42 -7.87
C ALA A 154 -2.70 16.83 -7.01
N MET A 155 -2.71 15.51 -6.81
CA MET A 155 -1.64 14.81 -6.09
C MET A 155 -0.29 14.97 -6.78
N LEU A 156 -0.23 14.81 -8.12
CA LEU A 156 1.00 15.00 -8.89
C LEU A 156 1.53 16.42 -8.71
N PHE A 157 0.69 17.42 -8.84
CA PHE A 157 1.05 18.83 -8.67
C PHE A 157 1.60 19.11 -7.26
N LEU A 158 0.95 18.61 -6.20
CA LEU A 158 1.43 18.76 -4.84
C LEU A 158 2.78 18.06 -4.61
N LEU A 159 2.97 16.88 -5.21
CA LEU A 159 4.22 16.13 -5.13
C LEU A 159 5.36 16.85 -5.86
N GLU A 160 5.12 17.42 -7.03
CA GLU A 160 6.11 18.22 -7.77
C GLU A 160 6.56 19.42 -6.96
N LEU A 161 5.64 20.20 -6.41
CA LEU A 161 5.97 21.33 -5.52
C LEU A 161 6.76 20.89 -4.29
N GLN A 162 6.36 19.78 -3.66
CA GLN A 162 7.10 19.21 -2.53
C GLN A 162 8.54 18.87 -2.93
N GLN A 163 8.75 18.26 -4.11
CA GLN A 163 10.08 17.90 -4.62
C GLN A 163 10.94 19.14 -4.90
N ASP A 164 10.37 20.17 -5.49
CA ASP A 164 11.08 21.43 -5.77
C ASP A 164 11.61 22.09 -4.50
N TRP A 165 10.88 21.96 -3.39
CA TRP A 165 11.26 22.55 -2.11
C TRP A 165 12.06 21.60 -1.21
N LYS A 166 12.23 20.35 -1.59
CA LYS A 166 12.88 19.31 -0.79
C LYS A 166 14.29 19.67 -0.32
N SER A 167 15.04 20.39 -1.14
CA SER A 167 16.40 20.83 -0.78
C SER A 167 16.42 21.86 0.37
N LYS A 168 15.36 22.69 0.49
CA LYS A 168 15.21 23.73 1.50
C LYS A 168 14.41 23.27 2.71
N ALA A 169 13.44 22.36 2.48
CA ALA A 169 12.51 21.85 3.48
C ALA A 169 12.32 20.34 3.34
N PRO A 170 13.30 19.52 3.75
CA PRO A 170 13.31 18.06 3.50
C PRO A 170 12.18 17.29 4.20
N LEU A 171 11.58 17.88 5.24
CA LEU A 171 10.47 17.27 5.99
C LEU A 171 9.09 17.84 5.64
N LEU A 172 9.01 18.70 4.62
CA LEU A 172 7.76 19.28 4.14
C LEU A 172 6.77 18.19 3.74
N THR A 173 5.56 18.22 4.30
CA THR A 173 4.48 17.27 3.94
C THR A 173 3.61 17.85 2.84
N LEU A 174 2.79 16.99 2.18
CA LEU A 174 1.81 17.46 1.19
C LEU A 174 0.76 18.38 1.80
N ARG A 175 0.41 18.16 3.07
CA ARG A 175 -0.45 19.05 3.83
C ARG A 175 0.13 20.44 3.97
N ASP A 176 1.41 20.54 4.35
CA ASP A 176 2.09 21.83 4.47
C ASP A 176 2.14 22.57 3.12
N VAL A 177 2.40 21.83 2.02
CA VAL A 177 2.36 22.39 0.66
C VAL A 177 0.98 22.96 0.34
N LYS A 178 -0.09 22.23 0.64
CA LYS A 178 -1.47 22.68 0.43
C LYS A 178 -1.77 23.93 1.26
N GLU A 179 -1.42 23.96 2.55
CA GLU A 179 -1.61 25.12 3.43
C GLU A 179 -0.87 26.36 2.89
N ILE A 180 0.35 26.19 2.38
CA ILE A 180 1.11 27.28 1.75
C ILE A 180 0.39 27.77 0.48
N LEU A 181 -0.09 26.86 -0.36
CA LEU A 181 -0.86 27.21 -1.57
C LEU A 181 -2.14 27.98 -1.24
N GLU A 182 -2.87 27.59 -0.19
CA GLU A 182 -4.09 28.28 0.24
C GLU A 182 -3.84 29.73 0.65
N VAL A 183 -2.63 30.03 1.14
CA VAL A 183 -2.22 31.41 1.53
C VAL A 183 -1.65 32.18 0.34
N THR A 184 -0.91 31.51 -0.55
CA THR A 184 -0.15 32.18 -1.62
C THR A 184 -0.94 32.34 -2.92
N LEU A 185 -1.87 31.43 -3.20
CA LEU A 185 -2.69 31.53 -4.40
C LEU A 185 -3.73 32.66 -4.28
N PRO A 186 -3.91 33.47 -5.35
CA PRO A 186 -4.93 34.53 -5.33
C PRO A 186 -6.32 33.90 -5.19
N LYS A 187 -7.07 34.33 -4.18
CA LYS A 187 -8.46 33.93 -4.01
C LYS A 187 -9.34 34.68 -4.98
N ARG A 188 -10.16 33.93 -5.75
CA ARG A 188 -11.19 34.55 -6.60
C ARG A 188 -12.15 35.37 -5.75
N GLN A 189 -12.25 36.63 -6.04
CA GLN A 189 -13.31 37.51 -5.48
C GLN A 189 -14.56 37.33 -6.31
N PHE A 190 -15.67 37.09 -5.65
CA PHE A 190 -16.98 37.02 -6.29
C PHE A 190 -17.71 38.36 -6.12
N SER A 191 -18.33 38.81 -7.19
CA SER A 191 -19.24 39.94 -7.08
C SER A 191 -20.52 39.56 -6.32
N PRO A 192 -21.26 40.51 -5.73
CA PRO A 192 -22.53 40.22 -5.05
C PRO A 192 -23.51 39.44 -5.93
N ASP A 193 -23.57 39.75 -7.23
CA ASP A 193 -24.46 39.09 -8.19
C ASP A 193 -24.03 37.63 -8.46
N GLU A 194 -22.74 37.37 -8.56
CA GLU A 194 -22.19 35.98 -8.65
C GLU A 194 -22.51 35.17 -7.39
N ILE A 195 -22.45 35.79 -6.22
CA ILE A 195 -22.79 35.13 -4.95
C ILE A 195 -24.29 34.77 -4.96
N LEU A 196 -25.16 35.70 -5.34
CA LEU A 196 -26.61 35.44 -5.43
C LEU A 196 -26.92 34.32 -6.42
N LEU A 197 -26.32 34.36 -7.61
CA LEU A 197 -26.46 33.30 -8.60
C LEU A 197 -26.03 31.92 -8.05
N HIS A 198 -24.93 31.89 -7.33
CA HIS A 198 -24.44 30.65 -6.69
C HIS A 198 -25.40 30.11 -5.63
N ILE A 199 -25.98 31.02 -4.81
CA ILE A 199 -26.99 30.67 -3.81
C ILE A 199 -28.24 30.10 -4.49
N GLU A 200 -28.73 30.74 -5.55
CA GLU A 200 -29.87 30.22 -6.30
C GLU A 200 -29.63 28.84 -6.91
N GLN A 201 -28.45 28.60 -7.48
CA GLN A 201 -28.10 27.31 -8.02
C GLN A 201 -28.12 26.24 -6.92
N LYS A 202 -27.61 26.57 -5.74
CA LYS A 202 -27.65 25.66 -4.55
C LYS A 202 -29.10 25.39 -4.11
N HIS A 203 -29.95 26.38 -4.10
CA HIS A 203 -31.38 26.22 -3.77
C HIS A 203 -32.09 25.31 -4.77
N ARG A 204 -31.91 25.55 -6.08
CA ARG A 204 -32.47 24.70 -7.15
C ARG A 204 -32.03 23.24 -7.02
N ALA A 205 -30.74 23.02 -6.73
CA ALA A 205 -30.20 21.65 -6.51
C ALA A 205 -30.86 20.97 -5.30
N ARG A 206 -31.03 21.69 -4.17
CA ARG A 206 -31.70 21.18 -2.96
C ARG A 206 -33.18 20.86 -3.23
N ASP A 207 -33.88 21.70 -3.96
CA ASP A 207 -35.27 21.46 -4.30
C ASP A 207 -35.44 20.27 -5.28
N SER A 208 -34.52 20.11 -6.19
CA SER A 208 -34.48 18.93 -7.06
C SER A 208 -34.27 17.65 -6.27
N ALA A 209 -33.31 17.66 -5.30
CA ALA A 209 -33.07 16.54 -4.41
C ALA A 209 -34.29 16.20 -3.55
N ARG A 210 -34.95 17.21 -2.94
CA ARG A 210 -36.19 17.04 -2.17
C ARG A 210 -37.31 16.38 -2.98
N ARG A 211 -37.53 16.86 -4.22
CA ARG A 211 -38.53 16.28 -5.13
C ARG A 211 -38.23 14.84 -5.49
N SER A 212 -36.94 14.49 -5.71
CA SER A 212 -36.52 13.13 -6.00
C SER A 212 -36.75 12.21 -4.80
N HIS A 213 -36.40 12.65 -3.58
CA HIS A 213 -36.64 11.89 -2.36
C HIS A 213 -38.13 11.69 -2.07
N HIS A 214 -38.96 12.73 -2.31
CA HIS A 214 -40.40 12.62 -2.11
C HIS A 214 -41.05 11.62 -3.07
N ARG A 215 -40.63 11.63 -4.36
CA ARG A 215 -41.09 10.68 -5.36
C ARG A 215 -40.76 9.24 -4.97
N ARG A 216 -39.53 8.95 -4.55
CA ARG A 216 -39.13 7.62 -4.12
C ARG A 216 -39.94 7.12 -2.93
N ARG A 217 -40.20 7.98 -1.93
CA ARG A 217 -41.05 7.61 -0.79
C ARG A 217 -42.48 7.28 -1.20
N GLN A 218 -43.03 7.96 -2.22
CA GLN A 218 -44.38 7.65 -2.73
C GLN A 218 -44.38 6.31 -3.50
N GLU A 219 -43.31 5.98 -4.20
CA GLU A 219 -43.17 4.73 -4.94
C GLU A 219 -42.91 3.52 -4.01
N GLU A 220 -42.39 3.75 -2.80
CA GLU A 220 -42.11 2.73 -1.77
C GLU A 220 -43.27 2.50 -0.78
N MET A 221 -44.35 3.28 -0.84
CA MET A 221 -45.54 3.04 -0.01
C MET A 221 -46.50 2.11 -0.77
N PRO A 222 -46.87 0.95 -0.14
CA PRO A 222 -47.74 -0.05 -0.73
C PRO A 222 -49.17 0.47 -0.96
#